data_44e5b3942cd9ccd9325fe9f3e02fa979
#
_entry.id   44e5b3942cd9ccd9325fe9f3e02fa979
#
_cell.length_a   1.000
_cell.length_b   1.000
_cell.length_c   1.000
_cell.angle_alpha   90.00
_cell.angle_beta   90.00
_cell.angle_gamma   90.00
#
_symmetry.space_group_name_H-M   'P 1'
#
loop_
_entity.id
_entity.type
_entity.pdbx_description
1 polymer ?
#
loop_
_entity_poly.entity_id
_entity_poly.type
_entity_poly.pdbx_seq_one_letter_code
_entity_poly.pdbx_strand_id
1 'polypeptide(L)'
;MGGALPQRDQRIFGFGGAAAMVHPSTGYHLCRCMMGATDAARAIKDELKSTNPNIDRAVGSAYHAIWSPGNVRQRNFAVFGGEFLMKQNVVGLRGFFDGFFKLPLEMWGGFLAGWPGLANNETHETWQARIWFGLSFIVKLPPVVALDMAASIGGYSLTEGLSLIQSVTPLLGEPFSYEYKRNEDRIGDVVRILSQIRIFISISMKEYASLLFLLYSRPQKRKAAG
;
A
#
# COMPACT_ATOMS: atom_id res chain seq x y z
N MET A 1 0.21 -11.98 4.73
CA MET A 1 1.17 -12.29 3.65
C MET A 1 1.84 -10.98 3.25
N GLY A 2 3.06 -10.97 2.81
CA GLY A 2 3.83 -9.74 2.56
C GLY A 2 4.74 -9.36 3.73
N GLY A 3 5.48 -10.33 4.29
CA GLY A 3 6.43 -10.12 5.39
C GLY A 3 7.52 -9.08 5.09
N ALA A 4 8.41 -8.86 6.05
CA ALA A 4 9.58 -7.99 5.90
C ALA A 4 10.45 -8.42 4.71
N LEU A 5 11.13 -7.46 4.11
CA LEU A 5 12.16 -7.76 3.13
C LEU A 5 13.30 -8.53 3.81
N PRO A 6 14.03 -9.42 3.09
CA PRO A 6 15.20 -10.07 3.63
C PRO A 6 16.24 -9.05 4.12
N GLN A 7 16.98 -9.41 5.16
CA GLN A 7 18.11 -8.59 5.62
C GLN A 7 19.22 -8.59 4.58
N ARG A 8 19.83 -7.42 4.34
CA ARG A 8 20.86 -7.24 3.31
C ARG A 8 22.23 -7.80 3.72
N ASP A 9 22.51 -7.79 5.03
CA ASP A 9 23.86 -7.99 5.57
C ASP A 9 24.08 -9.42 6.09
N GLN A 10 23.36 -10.40 5.55
CA GLN A 10 23.51 -11.80 5.91
C GLN A 10 23.93 -12.65 4.72
N ARG A 11 24.77 -13.67 4.98
CA ARG A 11 25.23 -14.60 3.94
C ARG A 11 24.17 -15.61 3.50
N ILE A 12 23.02 -15.65 4.16
CA ILE A 12 21.87 -16.46 3.78
C ILE A 12 20.92 -15.58 3.00
N PHE A 13 20.71 -15.94 1.75
CA PHE A 13 19.83 -15.20 0.85
C PHE A 13 18.40 -15.76 0.94
N GLY A 14 17.46 -14.97 1.47
CA GLY A 14 16.05 -15.32 1.51
C GLY A 14 15.40 -15.25 0.12
N PHE A 15 14.58 -16.24 -0.22
CA PHE A 15 13.90 -16.32 -1.52
C PHE A 15 12.46 -16.81 -1.39
N GLY A 16 11.59 -16.45 -2.34
CA GLY A 16 10.20 -16.89 -2.37
C GLY A 16 9.35 -16.28 -1.27
N GLY A 17 8.52 -17.10 -0.64
CA GLY A 17 7.61 -16.67 0.42
C GLY A 17 8.31 -16.05 1.63
N ALA A 18 9.50 -16.58 2.00
CA ALA A 18 10.33 -16.05 3.09
C ALA A 18 10.95 -14.69 2.78
N ALA A 19 10.95 -14.28 1.52
CA ALA A 19 11.56 -13.04 1.04
C ALA A 19 10.54 -11.99 0.57
N ALA A 20 9.31 -12.04 1.05
CA ALA A 20 8.24 -11.11 0.67
C ALA A 20 7.90 -11.08 -0.85
N MET A 21 8.25 -12.13 -1.60
CA MET A 21 7.95 -12.23 -3.04
C MET A 21 6.50 -12.61 -3.33
N VAL A 22 5.72 -12.95 -2.30
CA VAL A 22 4.31 -13.29 -2.42
C VAL A 22 3.49 -12.03 -2.66
N HIS A 23 2.60 -12.07 -3.65
CA HIS A 23 1.64 -10.97 -3.85
C HIS A 23 0.67 -10.92 -2.66
N PRO A 24 0.56 -9.79 -1.94
CA PRO A 24 -0.13 -9.74 -0.65
C PRO A 24 -1.62 -10.03 -0.72
N SER A 25 -2.27 -9.70 -1.85
CA SER A 25 -3.72 -9.89 -2.00
C SER A 25 -4.11 -11.28 -2.53
N THR A 26 -3.24 -11.94 -3.32
CA THR A 26 -3.59 -13.18 -4.03
C THR A 26 -2.81 -14.40 -3.57
N GLY A 27 -1.70 -14.23 -2.84
CA GLY A 27 -0.77 -15.30 -2.51
C GLY A 27 0.08 -15.78 -3.69
N TYR A 28 -0.10 -15.19 -4.86
CA TYR A 28 0.62 -15.61 -6.07
C TYR A 28 2.08 -15.16 -6.03
N HIS A 29 2.98 -16.05 -6.38
CA HIS A 29 4.42 -15.76 -6.36
C HIS A 29 5.25 -16.54 -7.40
N LEU A 30 4.63 -17.46 -8.14
CA LEU A 30 5.35 -18.36 -9.04
C LEU A 30 6.18 -17.60 -10.08
N CYS A 31 5.57 -16.68 -10.84
CA CYS A 31 6.28 -15.91 -11.86
C CYS A 31 7.39 -15.04 -11.25
N ARG A 32 7.15 -14.43 -10.09
CA ARG A 32 8.16 -13.66 -9.38
C ARG A 32 9.36 -14.52 -8.98
N CYS A 33 9.11 -15.72 -8.47
CA CYS A 33 10.17 -16.65 -8.10
C CYS A 33 10.96 -17.12 -9.33
N MET A 34 10.29 -17.45 -10.43
CA MET A 34 10.98 -17.91 -11.64
C MET A 34 11.88 -16.82 -12.24
N MET A 35 11.36 -15.60 -12.38
CA MET A 35 12.13 -14.45 -12.87
C MET A 35 13.25 -14.07 -11.91
N GLY A 36 12.92 -13.92 -10.64
CA GLY A 36 13.90 -13.55 -9.60
C GLY A 36 15.01 -14.58 -9.40
N ALA A 37 14.72 -15.88 -9.56
CA ALA A 37 15.76 -16.91 -9.49
C ALA A 37 16.80 -16.76 -10.62
N THR A 38 16.33 -16.46 -11.83
CA THR A 38 17.21 -16.22 -12.97
C THR A 38 18.11 -15.01 -12.74
N ASP A 39 17.52 -13.90 -12.25
CA ASP A 39 18.25 -12.65 -12.00
C ASP A 39 19.25 -12.80 -10.84
N ALA A 40 18.85 -13.45 -9.75
CA ALA A 40 19.74 -13.75 -8.64
C ALA A 40 20.90 -14.67 -9.04
N ALA A 41 20.61 -15.74 -9.78
CA ALA A 41 21.64 -16.67 -10.27
C ALA A 41 22.63 -15.97 -11.20
N ARG A 42 22.14 -15.07 -12.07
CA ARG A 42 23.00 -14.28 -12.94
C ARG A 42 23.92 -13.36 -12.14
N ALA A 43 23.37 -12.61 -11.18
CA ALA A 43 24.12 -11.69 -10.35
C ALA A 43 25.21 -12.42 -9.53
N ILE A 44 24.89 -13.57 -8.94
CA ILE A 44 25.84 -14.40 -8.19
C ILE A 44 26.95 -14.92 -9.13
N LYS A 45 26.57 -15.46 -10.28
CA LYS A 45 27.51 -15.97 -11.28
C LYS A 45 28.48 -14.90 -11.76
N ASP A 46 27.99 -13.70 -12.03
CA ASP A 46 28.80 -12.60 -12.55
C ASP A 46 29.83 -12.14 -11.49
N GLU A 47 29.43 -12.08 -10.23
CA GLU A 47 30.35 -11.78 -9.15
C GLU A 47 31.40 -12.88 -8.95
N LEU A 48 31.00 -14.15 -8.96
CA LEU A 48 31.93 -15.28 -8.81
C LEU A 48 32.92 -15.42 -9.96
N LYS A 49 32.61 -14.88 -11.15
CA LYS A 49 33.51 -14.82 -12.31
C LYS A 49 34.38 -13.57 -12.34
N SER A 50 34.16 -12.62 -11.43
CA SER A 50 34.95 -11.39 -11.35
C SER A 50 36.42 -11.68 -11.01
N THR A 51 37.31 -10.73 -11.26
CA THR A 51 38.73 -10.84 -10.99
C THR A 51 39.06 -11.03 -9.49
N ASN A 52 38.15 -10.56 -8.62
CA ASN A 52 38.29 -10.70 -7.17
C ASN A 52 36.92 -11.04 -6.57
N PRO A 53 36.50 -12.31 -6.64
CA PRO A 53 35.20 -12.76 -6.18
C PRO A 53 35.04 -12.57 -4.66
N ASN A 54 33.84 -12.09 -4.27
CA ASN A 54 33.49 -11.86 -2.86
C ASN A 54 32.06 -12.32 -2.59
N ILE A 55 31.89 -13.18 -1.59
CA ILE A 55 30.59 -13.77 -1.24
C ILE A 55 29.60 -12.67 -0.78
N ASP A 56 30.05 -11.72 0.00
CA ASP A 56 29.17 -10.68 0.54
C ASP A 56 28.69 -9.76 -0.60
N ARG A 57 29.56 -9.47 -1.60
CA ARG A 57 29.14 -8.78 -2.82
C ARG A 57 28.19 -9.62 -3.67
N ALA A 58 28.41 -10.92 -3.78
CA ALA A 58 27.51 -11.81 -4.54
C ALA A 58 26.11 -11.82 -3.93
N VAL A 59 25.99 -11.89 -2.62
CA VAL A 59 24.68 -11.82 -1.91
C VAL A 59 24.04 -10.44 -2.07
N GLY A 60 24.82 -9.37 -1.91
CA GLY A 60 24.33 -8.00 -2.12
C GLY A 60 23.83 -7.78 -3.55
N SER A 61 24.56 -8.25 -4.55
CA SER A 61 24.17 -8.17 -5.97
C SER A 61 22.91 -8.97 -6.26
N ALA A 62 22.78 -10.17 -5.69
CA ALA A 62 21.57 -10.99 -5.81
C ALA A 62 20.36 -10.31 -5.14
N TYR A 63 20.56 -9.71 -3.96
CA TYR A 63 19.52 -8.94 -3.29
C TYR A 63 19.05 -7.79 -4.18
N HIS A 64 19.96 -6.98 -4.72
CA HIS A 64 19.63 -5.84 -5.57
C HIS A 64 18.98 -6.25 -6.90
N ALA A 65 19.35 -7.41 -7.45
CA ALA A 65 18.73 -7.95 -8.65
C ALA A 65 17.24 -8.26 -8.43
N ILE A 66 16.87 -8.76 -7.24
CA ILE A 66 15.47 -9.07 -6.89
C ILE A 66 14.75 -7.85 -6.32
N TRP A 67 15.38 -7.16 -5.40
CA TRP A 67 14.79 -6.03 -4.66
C TRP A 67 15.39 -4.70 -5.12
N SER A 68 15.33 -4.46 -6.42
CA SER A 68 15.60 -3.12 -6.96
C SER A 68 14.60 -2.10 -6.38
N PRO A 69 14.94 -0.80 -6.34
CA PRO A 69 14.00 0.23 -5.88
C PRO A 69 12.63 0.17 -6.57
N GLY A 70 12.60 -0.17 -7.87
CA GLY A 70 11.36 -0.35 -8.62
C GLY A 70 10.50 -1.51 -8.10
N ASN A 71 11.13 -2.65 -7.82
CA ASN A 71 10.46 -3.83 -7.28
C ASN A 71 9.95 -3.61 -5.86
N VAL A 72 10.71 -2.91 -5.03
CA VAL A 72 10.29 -2.52 -3.68
C VAL A 72 9.05 -1.60 -3.75
N ARG A 73 9.05 -0.61 -4.65
CA ARG A 73 7.89 0.27 -4.85
C ARG A 73 6.66 -0.49 -5.34
N GLN A 74 6.83 -1.43 -6.26
CA GLN A 74 5.73 -2.26 -6.75
C GLN A 74 5.15 -3.15 -5.64
N ARG A 75 6.03 -3.74 -4.82
CA ARG A 75 5.62 -4.48 -3.64
C ARG A 75 4.83 -3.60 -2.66
N ASN A 76 5.34 -2.43 -2.33
CA ASN A 76 4.71 -1.52 -1.39
C ASN A 76 3.32 -1.07 -1.87
N PHE A 77 3.18 -0.80 -3.16
CA PHE A 77 1.90 -0.50 -3.78
C PHE A 77 0.90 -1.66 -3.62
N ALA A 78 1.34 -2.90 -3.86
CA ALA A 78 0.50 -4.08 -3.69
C ALA A 78 0.17 -4.36 -2.20
N VAL A 79 1.09 -4.09 -1.28
CA VAL A 79 0.87 -4.21 0.17
C VAL A 79 -0.20 -3.23 0.64
N PHE A 80 -0.14 -1.98 0.20
CA PHE A 80 -1.18 -1.00 0.51
C PHE A 80 -2.57 -1.48 0.05
N GLY A 81 -2.68 -1.99 -1.19
CA GLY A 81 -3.93 -2.59 -1.69
C GLY A 81 -4.43 -3.77 -0.85
N GLY A 82 -3.51 -4.66 -0.43
CA GLY A 82 -3.82 -5.78 0.45
C GLY A 82 -4.29 -5.34 1.84
N GLU A 83 -3.70 -4.31 2.40
CA GLU A 83 -4.12 -3.74 3.69
C GLU A 83 -5.49 -3.08 3.62
N PHE A 84 -5.77 -2.39 2.53
CA PHE A 84 -7.10 -1.84 2.29
C PHE A 84 -8.15 -2.95 2.25
N LEU A 85 -7.89 -4.03 1.50
CA LEU A 85 -8.80 -5.17 1.41
C LEU A 85 -9.09 -5.80 2.77
N MET A 86 -8.08 -5.94 3.63
CA MET A 86 -8.27 -6.54 4.96
C MET A 86 -9.14 -5.71 5.91
N LYS A 87 -9.31 -4.43 5.64
CA LYS A 87 -10.19 -3.53 6.41
C LYS A 87 -11.64 -3.56 5.92
N GLN A 88 -11.89 -4.12 4.74
CA GLN A 88 -13.21 -4.12 4.13
C GLN A 88 -14.11 -5.22 4.68
N ASN A 89 -15.39 -4.91 4.81
CA ASN A 89 -16.44 -5.91 4.99
C ASN A 89 -16.77 -6.60 3.65
N VAL A 90 -17.66 -7.59 3.68
CA VAL A 90 -18.06 -8.37 2.49
C VAL A 90 -18.61 -7.50 1.36
N VAL A 91 -19.36 -6.44 1.69
CA VAL A 91 -19.94 -5.53 0.70
C VAL A 91 -18.84 -4.70 0.04
N GLY A 92 -17.92 -4.16 0.85
CA GLY A 92 -16.74 -3.43 0.36
C GLY A 92 -15.84 -4.30 -0.50
N LEU A 93 -15.57 -5.56 -0.08
CA LEU A 93 -14.81 -6.52 -0.89
C LEU A 93 -15.45 -6.80 -2.24
N ARG A 94 -16.78 -7.04 -2.28
CA ARG A 94 -17.50 -7.24 -3.54
C ARG A 94 -17.40 -6.01 -4.43
N GLY A 95 -17.60 -4.82 -3.88
CA GLY A 95 -17.47 -3.56 -4.62
C GLY A 95 -16.06 -3.32 -5.15
N PHE A 96 -15.05 -3.66 -4.36
CA PHE A 96 -13.64 -3.59 -4.78
C PHE A 96 -13.37 -4.50 -5.98
N PHE A 97 -13.71 -5.79 -5.89
CA PHE A 97 -13.47 -6.74 -6.97
C PHE A 97 -14.34 -6.48 -8.20
N ASP A 98 -15.57 -6.02 -8.02
CA ASP A 98 -16.40 -5.58 -9.15
C ASP A 98 -15.74 -4.42 -9.92
N GLY A 99 -15.23 -3.41 -9.24
CA GLY A 99 -14.46 -2.34 -9.86
C GLY A 99 -13.15 -2.81 -10.48
N PHE A 100 -12.43 -3.70 -9.79
CA PHE A 100 -11.14 -4.23 -10.22
C PHE A 100 -11.23 -5.00 -11.56
N PHE A 101 -12.19 -5.88 -11.68
CA PHE A 101 -12.39 -6.68 -12.89
C PHE A 101 -13.10 -5.92 -14.03
N LYS A 102 -13.59 -4.69 -13.79
CA LYS A 102 -14.02 -3.76 -14.84
C LYS A 102 -12.85 -3.03 -15.53
N LEU A 103 -11.65 -3.12 -14.99
CA LEU A 103 -10.45 -2.65 -15.67
C LEU A 103 -10.12 -3.55 -16.86
N PRO A 104 -9.40 -3.04 -17.89
CA PRO A 104 -8.83 -3.88 -18.92
C PRO A 104 -7.99 -5.02 -18.38
N LEU A 105 -7.96 -6.16 -19.08
CA LEU A 105 -7.21 -7.35 -18.67
C LEU A 105 -5.73 -7.04 -18.42
N GLU A 106 -5.13 -6.24 -19.27
CA GLU A 106 -3.73 -5.82 -19.16
C GLU A 106 -3.44 -5.10 -17.83
N MET A 107 -4.41 -4.33 -17.35
CA MET A 107 -4.28 -3.60 -16.08
C MET A 107 -4.41 -4.53 -14.87
N TRP A 108 -5.53 -5.24 -14.73
CA TRP A 108 -5.70 -6.08 -13.55
C TRP A 108 -4.84 -7.34 -13.59
N GLY A 109 -4.60 -7.92 -14.77
CA GLY A 109 -3.70 -9.06 -14.95
C GLY A 109 -2.26 -8.67 -14.67
N GLY A 110 -1.79 -7.53 -15.16
CA GLY A 110 -0.48 -6.97 -14.85
C GLY A 110 -0.29 -6.69 -13.36
N PHE A 111 -1.32 -6.19 -12.68
CA PHE A 111 -1.30 -6.03 -11.22
C PHE A 111 -1.12 -7.37 -10.49
N LEU A 112 -1.87 -8.40 -10.88
CA LEU A 112 -1.80 -9.72 -10.23
C LEU A 112 -0.48 -10.44 -10.50
N ALA A 113 0.04 -10.35 -11.72
CA ALA A 113 1.35 -10.89 -12.07
C ALA A 113 2.48 -10.13 -11.38
N GLY A 114 2.38 -8.82 -11.36
CA GLY A 114 3.09 -7.88 -10.48
C GLY A 114 4.60 -8.04 -10.37
N TRP A 115 5.32 -8.26 -11.51
CA TRP A 115 6.78 -8.31 -11.50
C TRP A 115 7.34 -7.72 -12.80
N PRO A 116 8.36 -6.85 -12.74
CA PRO A 116 9.00 -6.29 -13.91
C PRO A 116 9.55 -7.36 -14.85
N GLY A 117 9.48 -7.10 -16.16
CA GLY A 117 9.96 -8.01 -17.19
C GLY A 117 9.02 -9.17 -17.53
N LEU A 118 7.84 -9.27 -16.90
CA LEU A 118 6.79 -10.19 -17.32
C LEU A 118 6.03 -9.62 -18.52
N ALA A 119 5.65 -10.47 -19.46
CA ALA A 119 4.78 -10.08 -20.56
C ALA A 119 3.47 -9.45 -20.04
N ASN A 120 3.01 -8.41 -20.71
CA ASN A 120 1.81 -7.65 -20.36
C ASN A 120 1.85 -7.01 -18.96
N ASN A 121 3.03 -6.64 -18.48
CA ASN A 121 3.21 -5.96 -17.19
C ASN A 121 3.46 -4.45 -17.34
N GLU A 122 3.41 -3.89 -18.54
CA GLU A 122 3.73 -2.49 -18.84
C GLU A 122 2.90 -1.50 -18.03
N THR A 123 1.66 -1.89 -17.67
CA THR A 123 0.74 -1.09 -16.84
C THR A 123 1.19 -0.97 -15.37
N HIS A 124 2.20 -1.73 -14.94
CA HIS A 124 2.74 -1.74 -13.57
C HIS A 124 4.26 -1.63 -13.50
N GLU A 125 4.95 -1.59 -14.62
CA GLU A 125 6.40 -1.60 -14.66
C GLU A 125 6.99 -0.29 -14.16
N THR A 126 6.39 0.84 -14.53
CA THR A 126 6.80 2.17 -14.10
C THR A 126 5.93 2.70 -12.96
N TRP A 127 6.45 3.66 -12.20
CA TRP A 127 5.67 4.30 -11.14
C TRP A 127 4.50 5.12 -11.71
N GLN A 128 4.67 5.75 -12.86
CA GLN A 128 3.61 6.50 -13.55
C GLN A 128 2.47 5.57 -13.96
N ALA A 129 2.80 4.40 -14.52
CA ALA A 129 1.80 3.40 -14.88
C ALA A 129 1.02 2.91 -13.66
N ARG A 130 1.68 2.70 -12.51
CA ARG A 130 1.00 2.34 -11.26
C ARG A 130 0.07 3.43 -10.73
N ILE A 131 0.48 4.70 -10.83
CA ILE A 131 -0.41 5.82 -10.47
C ILE A 131 -1.63 5.86 -11.39
N TRP A 132 -1.39 5.72 -12.70
CA TRP A 132 -2.47 5.67 -13.69
C TRP A 132 -3.44 4.51 -13.43
N PHE A 133 -2.91 3.33 -13.11
CA PHE A 133 -3.72 2.20 -12.68
C PHE A 133 -4.58 2.55 -11.46
N GLY A 134 -3.99 3.13 -10.42
CA GLY A 134 -4.69 3.51 -9.20
C GLY A 134 -5.84 4.50 -9.48
N LEU A 135 -5.60 5.52 -10.28
CA LEU A 135 -6.63 6.50 -10.67
C LEU A 135 -7.74 5.84 -11.49
N SER A 136 -7.37 5.04 -12.49
CA SER A 136 -8.34 4.30 -13.34
C SER A 136 -9.18 3.34 -12.50
N PHE A 137 -8.59 2.73 -11.49
CA PHE A 137 -9.29 1.83 -10.58
C PHE A 137 -10.29 2.57 -9.67
N ILE A 138 -9.88 3.68 -9.04
CA ILE A 138 -10.77 4.47 -8.17
C ILE A 138 -12.04 4.90 -8.90
N VAL A 139 -11.93 5.29 -10.18
CA VAL A 139 -13.08 5.69 -11.01
C VAL A 139 -14.05 4.52 -11.27
N LYS A 140 -13.58 3.28 -11.19
CA LYS A 140 -14.41 2.07 -11.39
C LYS A 140 -15.04 1.54 -10.10
N LEU A 141 -14.61 2.03 -8.95
CA LEU A 141 -15.15 1.62 -7.66
C LEU A 141 -16.55 2.19 -7.42
N PRO A 142 -17.42 1.48 -6.70
CA PRO A 142 -18.63 2.07 -6.13
C PRO A 142 -18.27 3.29 -5.26
N PRO A 143 -19.10 4.35 -5.26
CA PRO A 143 -18.77 5.62 -4.60
C PRO A 143 -18.34 5.47 -3.14
N VAL A 144 -19.00 4.61 -2.38
CA VAL A 144 -18.67 4.36 -0.96
C VAL A 144 -17.26 3.74 -0.83
N VAL A 145 -16.94 2.76 -1.67
CA VAL A 145 -15.62 2.11 -1.66
C VAL A 145 -14.52 3.06 -2.15
N ALA A 146 -14.84 3.91 -3.13
CA ALA A 146 -13.94 4.94 -3.62
C ALA A 146 -13.60 5.98 -2.53
N LEU A 147 -14.60 6.42 -1.75
CA LEU A 147 -14.41 7.31 -0.61
C LEU A 147 -13.58 6.65 0.50
N ASP A 148 -13.86 5.39 0.83
CA ASP A 148 -13.07 4.60 1.78
C ASP A 148 -11.61 4.47 1.32
N MET A 149 -11.38 4.24 0.03
CA MET A 149 -10.04 4.16 -0.54
C MET A 149 -9.32 5.51 -0.43
N ALA A 150 -9.98 6.61 -0.80
CA ALA A 150 -9.43 7.96 -0.70
C ALA A 150 -9.12 8.32 0.77
N ALA A 151 -10.02 8.00 1.70
CA ALA A 151 -9.80 8.18 3.13
C ALA A 151 -8.64 7.33 3.66
N SER A 152 -8.49 6.10 3.17
CA SER A 152 -7.37 5.22 3.53
C SER A 152 -6.03 5.76 3.01
N ILE A 153 -5.98 6.29 1.79
CA ILE A 153 -4.80 6.96 1.22
C ILE A 153 -4.45 8.21 2.06
N GLY A 154 -5.44 9.04 2.37
CA GLY A 154 -5.25 10.23 3.19
C GLY A 154 -4.80 9.89 4.62
N GLY A 155 -5.47 8.94 5.27
CA GLY A 155 -5.12 8.47 6.61
C GLY A 155 -3.72 7.88 6.66
N TYR A 156 -3.36 7.06 5.69
CA TYR A 156 -2.02 6.47 5.59
C TYR A 156 -0.94 7.55 5.38
N SER A 157 -1.21 8.53 4.53
CA SER A 157 -0.30 9.65 4.30
C SER A 157 -0.12 10.52 5.55
N LEU A 158 -1.14 10.63 6.40
CA LEU A 158 -1.06 11.37 7.67
C LEU A 158 -0.32 10.60 8.76
N THR A 159 -0.50 9.28 8.84
CA THR A 159 0.11 8.43 9.89
C THR A 159 1.53 8.02 9.56
N GLU A 160 1.81 7.70 8.31
CA GLU A 160 3.12 7.26 7.82
C GLU A 160 3.89 8.40 7.13
N GLY A 161 3.30 9.58 7.06
CA GLY A 161 3.90 10.77 6.47
C GLY A 161 4.17 10.62 4.97
N LEU A 162 5.29 11.17 4.50
CA LEU A 162 5.71 11.09 3.10
C LEU A 162 6.06 9.67 2.64
N SER A 163 6.10 8.71 3.56
CA SER A 163 6.51 7.34 3.30
C SER A 163 5.63 6.61 2.28
N LEU A 164 4.33 6.89 2.21
CA LEU A 164 3.48 6.33 1.16
C LEU A 164 3.91 6.85 -0.22
N ILE A 165 4.17 8.14 -0.35
CA ILE A 165 4.60 8.73 -1.63
C ILE A 165 5.97 8.18 -2.02
N GLN A 166 6.94 8.11 -1.09
CA GLN A 166 8.24 7.47 -1.32
C GLN A 166 8.09 5.99 -1.69
N SER A 167 7.11 5.29 -1.10
CA SER A 167 6.90 3.86 -1.36
C SER A 167 6.32 3.57 -2.75
N VAL A 168 5.71 4.55 -3.42
CA VAL A 168 5.10 4.33 -4.75
C VAL A 168 5.75 5.15 -5.86
N THR A 169 6.47 6.23 -5.53
CA THR A 169 7.13 7.12 -6.52
C THR A 169 8.59 7.38 -6.18
N PRO A 170 9.47 7.66 -7.16
CA PRO A 170 10.84 8.05 -6.90
C PRO A 170 11.00 9.53 -6.54
N LEU A 171 9.93 10.32 -6.49
CA LEU A 171 9.96 11.77 -6.35
C LEU A 171 10.55 12.25 -5.02
N LEU A 172 10.46 11.44 -3.97
CA LEU A 172 10.92 11.77 -2.62
C LEU A 172 12.05 10.85 -2.13
N GLY A 173 12.81 10.26 -3.04
CA GLY A 173 13.98 9.43 -2.73
C GLY A 173 13.74 7.93 -2.84
N GLU A 174 14.61 7.15 -2.19
CA GLU A 174 14.57 5.69 -2.22
C GLU A 174 13.35 5.15 -1.47
N PRO A 175 12.77 4.01 -1.92
CA PRO A 175 11.69 3.37 -1.21
C PRO A 175 12.24 2.81 0.11
N PHE A 176 11.54 3.10 1.19
CA PHE A 176 11.86 2.42 2.45
C PHE A 176 11.24 1.01 2.46
N SER A 177 11.83 0.11 3.27
CA SER A 177 11.25 -1.22 3.47
C SER A 177 10.01 -1.09 4.35
N TYR A 178 8.85 -1.22 3.75
CA TYR A 178 7.60 -1.26 4.49
C TYR A 178 7.49 -2.59 5.23
N GLU A 179 7.45 -2.55 6.55
CA GLU A 179 7.19 -3.71 7.36
C GLU A 179 5.69 -3.86 7.61
N TYR A 180 5.20 -5.07 7.42
CA TYR A 180 3.81 -5.40 7.70
C TYR A 180 3.57 -5.34 9.21
N LYS A 181 2.80 -4.36 9.68
CA LYS A 181 2.43 -4.26 11.10
C LYS A 181 1.64 -5.50 11.52
N ARG A 182 2.03 -6.14 12.62
CA ARG A 182 1.26 -7.26 13.19
C ARG A 182 -0.14 -6.78 13.58
N ASN A 183 -1.10 -7.71 13.60
CA ASN A 183 -2.48 -7.35 13.99
C ASN A 183 -2.59 -6.69 15.37
N GLU A 184 -1.71 -7.03 16.30
CA GLU A 184 -1.64 -6.44 17.64
C GLU A 184 -1.29 -4.94 17.59
N ASP A 185 -0.32 -4.58 16.77
CA ASP A 185 0.08 -3.17 16.57
C ASP A 185 -1.04 -2.38 15.90
N ARG A 186 -1.81 -3.04 15.00
CA ARG A 186 -2.97 -2.43 14.33
C ARG A 186 -4.14 -2.17 15.24
N ILE A 187 -4.43 -3.07 16.18
CA ILE A 187 -5.49 -2.88 17.17
C ILE A 187 -5.18 -1.64 18.02
N GLY A 188 -3.92 -1.50 18.43
CA GLY A 188 -3.45 -0.31 19.15
C GLY A 188 -3.62 0.98 18.34
N ASP A 189 -3.24 0.98 17.07
CA ASP A 189 -3.40 2.13 16.17
C ASP A 189 -4.88 2.46 15.91
N VAL A 190 -5.73 1.45 15.69
CA VAL A 190 -7.18 1.62 15.50
C VAL A 190 -7.82 2.18 16.76
N VAL A 191 -7.49 1.66 17.94
CA VAL A 191 -7.99 2.18 19.23
C VAL A 191 -7.54 3.62 19.44
N ARG A 192 -6.30 3.95 19.09
CA ARG A 192 -5.76 5.32 19.19
C ARG A 192 -6.47 6.28 18.24
N ILE A 193 -6.69 5.88 16.99
CA ILE A 193 -7.42 6.68 15.99
C ILE A 193 -8.88 6.87 16.43
N LEU A 194 -9.56 5.80 16.87
CA LEU A 194 -10.92 5.88 17.33
C LEU A 194 -11.04 6.76 18.60
N SER A 195 -10.06 6.72 19.49
CA SER A 195 -10.02 7.60 20.65
C SER A 195 -9.87 9.08 20.27
N GLN A 196 -9.02 9.37 19.29
CA GLN A 196 -8.86 10.73 18.75
C GLN A 196 -10.11 11.22 18.02
N ILE A 197 -10.74 10.37 17.21
CA ILE A 197 -12.02 10.68 16.55
C ILE A 197 -13.11 10.91 17.58
N ARG A 198 -13.19 10.09 18.64
CA ARG A 198 -14.16 10.26 19.72
C ARG A 198 -13.98 11.58 20.46
N ILE A 199 -12.73 11.99 20.71
CA ILE A 199 -12.40 13.29 21.30
C ILE A 199 -12.86 14.42 20.37
N PHE A 200 -12.53 14.32 19.07
CA PHE A 200 -12.91 15.33 18.07
C PHE A 200 -14.43 15.48 17.94
N ILE A 201 -15.16 14.36 17.86
CA ILE A 201 -16.64 14.37 17.82
C ILE A 201 -17.21 14.93 19.13
N SER A 202 -16.64 14.57 20.28
CA SER A 202 -17.10 15.08 21.58
C SER A 202 -16.92 16.60 21.71
N ILE A 203 -15.82 17.15 21.21
CA ILE A 203 -15.56 18.60 21.17
C ILE A 203 -16.55 19.28 20.21
N SER A 204 -16.70 18.75 19.01
CA SER A 204 -17.62 19.30 17.99
C SER A 204 -19.07 19.26 18.47
N MET A 205 -19.51 18.19 19.14
CA MET A 205 -20.87 18.09 19.70
C MET A 205 -21.11 19.07 20.85
N LYS A 206 -20.09 19.34 21.69
CA LYS A 206 -20.20 20.35 22.75
C LYS A 206 -20.31 21.77 22.18
N GLU A 207 -19.52 22.07 21.16
CA GLU A 207 -19.63 23.37 20.45
C GLU A 207 -20.97 23.54 19.78
N TYR A 208 -21.49 22.48 19.13
CA TYR A 208 -22.81 22.50 18.49
C TYR A 208 -23.95 22.67 19.50
N ALA A 209 -23.88 21.97 20.64
CA ALA A 209 -24.83 22.11 21.72
C ALA A 209 -24.81 23.54 22.32
N SER A 210 -23.63 24.12 22.47
CA SER A 210 -23.47 25.51 22.96
C SER A 210 -24.03 26.51 21.94
N LEU A 211 -23.85 26.29 20.66
CA LEU A 211 -24.40 27.12 19.58
C LEU A 211 -25.94 27.04 19.54
N LEU A 212 -26.50 25.84 19.68
CA LEU A 212 -27.94 25.62 19.76
C LEU A 212 -28.53 26.28 21.00
N PHE A 213 -27.85 26.16 22.13
CA PHE A 213 -28.28 26.84 23.38
C PHE A 213 -28.32 28.35 23.21
N LEU A 214 -27.29 28.94 22.57
CA LEU A 214 -27.24 30.39 22.31
C LEU A 214 -28.31 30.84 21.28
N LEU A 215 -28.66 30.01 20.31
CA LEU A 215 -29.70 30.31 19.35
C LEU A 215 -31.13 30.21 19.98
N TYR A 216 -31.33 29.24 20.88
CA TYR A 216 -32.63 28.99 21.50
C TYR A 216 -32.88 29.88 22.74
N SER A 217 -31.86 30.39 23.40
CA SER A 217 -31.98 31.28 24.56
C SER A 217 -32.20 32.75 24.22
N ARG A 218 -32.27 33.12 22.91
CA ARG A 218 -32.67 34.48 22.55
C ARG A 218 -34.14 34.70 22.90
N PRO A 219 -34.47 35.69 23.76
CA PRO A 219 -35.87 35.97 24.11
C PRO A 219 -36.62 36.36 22.84
N GLN A 220 -37.66 35.61 22.51
CA GLN A 220 -38.65 36.02 21.49
C GLN A 220 -39.20 37.38 21.90
N LYS A 221 -38.82 38.42 21.15
CA LYS A 221 -39.51 39.70 21.24
C LYS A 221 -40.97 39.47 20.84
N ARG A 222 -41.85 39.38 21.86
CA ARG A 222 -43.32 39.44 21.61
C ARG A 222 -43.57 40.70 20.82
N LYS A 223 -44.03 40.59 19.59
CA LYS A 223 -44.69 41.70 18.90
C LYS A 223 -45.95 42.00 19.68
N ALA A 224 -45.95 43.11 20.41
CA ALA A 224 -47.18 43.68 20.92
C ALA A 224 -47.99 44.13 19.68
N ALA A 225 -49.15 43.49 19.53
CA ALA A 225 -50.14 43.95 18.62
C ALA A 225 -50.79 45.19 19.26
N GLY A 226 -50.63 46.37 18.66
CA GLY A 226 -51.42 47.53 18.84
C GLY A 226 -52.40 47.64 17.69
#